data_3956c0a080fc77d9f3de7389e99f0e1d
#
_entry.id   3956c0a080fc77d9f3de7389e99f0e1d
#
_cell.length_a   1.000
_cell.length_b   1.000
_cell.length_c   1.000
_cell.angle_alpha   90.00
_cell.angle_beta   90.00
_cell.angle_gamma   90.00
#
_symmetry.space_group_name_H-M   'P 1'
#
loop_
_entity.id
_entity.type
_entity.pdbx_description
1 polymer ?
#
loop_
_entity_poly.entity_id
_entity_poly.type
_entity_poly.pdbx_seq_one_letter_code
_entity_poly.pdbx_strand_id
1 'polypeptide(L)'
;MSIWVCGEVLIDLLPGDSKRIAVVGGGPANTAKALSRLGHDVQFIDGISTDAYGKSARAELVRDGVGLDLALNSDLPTCTATVSLRSDGSASYEFLINGTATFAFDNSWLPDPERYKPEVLQIGTLVTIIEPGASVLYDWAVKVSEFAPIVFDPNIRPSVMPDLIKYRDEVEKWIKISSVVKFSEDDIAALYPNEDPVGIAKVCIEKGVQLVVITRGANGLIAVTADGVVEVPGIKVAVVDTVGAGDTVGAIIVEAVTQVGILNLTGSKLREVLHRAAVAAAITCSRAGAQPPRAFELTEALERN
;
A
#
# COMPACT_ATOMS: atom_id res chain seq x y z
N MET A 1 17.82 -2.93 -11.40
CA MET A 1 16.92 -3.74 -10.55
C MET A 1 15.69 -2.88 -10.31
N SER A 2 14.50 -3.46 -10.20
CA SER A 2 13.26 -2.70 -10.06
C SER A 2 12.60 -2.94 -8.70
N ILE A 3 11.81 -1.98 -8.24
CA ILE A 3 10.91 -2.14 -7.10
C ILE A 3 9.68 -2.92 -7.59
N TRP A 4 9.32 -3.98 -6.89
CA TRP A 4 8.10 -4.72 -7.16
C TRP A 4 6.98 -4.24 -6.25
N VAL A 5 5.83 -3.92 -6.84
CA VAL A 5 4.60 -3.62 -6.12
C VAL A 5 3.54 -4.63 -6.55
N CYS A 6 3.13 -5.48 -5.62
CA CYS A 6 2.13 -6.52 -5.88
C CYS A 6 0.84 -6.23 -5.10
N GLY A 7 -0.27 -6.25 -5.81
CA GLY A 7 -1.57 -6.04 -5.20
C GLY A 7 -2.59 -5.46 -6.16
N GLU A 8 -3.78 -5.17 -5.65
CA GLU A 8 -4.91 -4.80 -6.49
C GLU A 8 -4.77 -3.44 -7.17
N VAL A 9 -5.18 -3.40 -8.44
CA VAL A 9 -5.76 -2.22 -9.08
C VAL A 9 -7.25 -2.45 -9.28
N LEU A 10 -8.07 -1.53 -8.84
CA LEU A 10 -9.53 -1.62 -8.93
C LEU A 10 -10.16 -0.30 -9.39
N ILE A 11 -11.46 -0.30 -9.61
CA ILE A 11 -12.20 0.91 -9.95
C ILE A 11 -13.18 1.25 -8.82
N ASP A 12 -12.98 2.42 -8.23
CA ASP A 12 -13.94 3.03 -7.33
C ASP A 12 -15.07 3.67 -8.13
N LEU A 13 -16.29 3.21 -7.89
CA LEU A 13 -17.51 3.73 -8.52
C LEU A 13 -18.17 4.73 -7.57
N LEU A 14 -17.79 5.99 -7.67
CA LEU A 14 -18.26 7.08 -6.83
C LEU A 14 -19.66 7.55 -7.24
N PRO A 15 -20.48 8.07 -6.30
CA PRO A 15 -21.74 8.73 -6.63
C PRO A 15 -21.51 9.90 -7.59
N GLY A 16 -22.38 10.06 -8.58
CA GLY A 16 -22.43 11.21 -9.49
C GLY A 16 -23.87 11.58 -9.81
N ASP A 17 -24.12 12.77 -10.35
CA ASP A 17 -25.46 13.32 -10.55
C ASP A 17 -26.38 12.45 -11.41
N SER A 18 -25.87 11.89 -12.50
CA SER A 18 -26.65 11.08 -13.45
C SER A 18 -26.10 9.65 -13.64
N LYS A 19 -24.82 9.44 -13.36
CA LYS A 19 -24.14 8.14 -13.44
C LYS A 19 -22.98 8.12 -12.46
N ARG A 20 -22.52 6.93 -12.11
CA ARG A 20 -21.31 6.75 -11.28
C ARG A 20 -20.08 7.26 -11.99
N ILE A 21 -19.17 7.86 -11.21
CA ILE A 21 -17.86 8.32 -11.68
C ILE A 21 -16.88 7.19 -11.37
N ALA A 22 -16.23 6.66 -12.41
CA ALA A 22 -15.23 5.62 -12.27
C ALA A 22 -13.85 6.26 -12.03
N VAL A 23 -13.20 5.89 -10.94
CA VAL A 23 -11.86 6.37 -10.55
C VAL A 23 -10.97 5.16 -10.33
N VAL A 24 -9.76 5.20 -10.85
CA VAL A 24 -8.76 4.15 -10.61
C VAL A 24 -8.29 4.23 -9.17
N GLY A 25 -8.39 3.11 -8.45
CA GLY A 25 -8.04 2.95 -7.06
C GLY A 25 -7.21 1.69 -6.82
N GLY A 26 -7.06 1.34 -5.54
CA GLY A 26 -6.22 0.25 -5.06
C GLY A 26 -4.98 0.77 -4.33
N GLY A 27 -4.79 0.36 -3.08
CA GLY A 27 -3.64 0.81 -2.27
C GLY A 27 -2.30 0.53 -2.93
N PRO A 28 -2.04 -0.72 -3.40
CA PRO A 28 -0.80 -1.04 -4.11
C PRO A 28 -0.63 -0.24 -5.41
N ALA A 29 -1.69 -0.04 -6.20
CA ALA A 29 -1.64 0.77 -7.41
C ALA A 29 -1.26 2.24 -7.09
N ASN A 30 -1.80 2.82 -6.01
CA ASN A 30 -1.44 4.15 -5.54
C ASN A 30 0.03 4.22 -5.08
N THR A 31 0.52 3.20 -4.36
CA THR A 31 1.93 3.09 -3.96
C THR A 31 2.85 3.02 -5.17
N ALA A 32 2.51 2.21 -6.19
CA ALA A 32 3.27 2.11 -7.43
C ALA A 32 3.35 3.45 -8.16
N LYS A 33 2.22 4.17 -8.28
CA LYS A 33 2.16 5.52 -8.85
C LYS A 33 3.04 6.50 -8.07
N ALA A 34 3.00 6.46 -6.73
CA ALA A 34 3.80 7.33 -5.89
C ALA A 34 5.30 7.09 -6.11
N LEU A 35 5.76 5.85 -6.08
CA LEU A 35 7.15 5.47 -6.33
C LEU A 35 7.63 5.90 -7.74
N SER A 36 6.84 5.64 -8.77
CA SER A 36 7.19 6.06 -10.14
C SER A 36 7.26 7.57 -10.29
N ARG A 37 6.35 8.34 -9.67
CA ARG A 37 6.41 9.81 -9.67
C ARG A 37 7.61 10.37 -8.92
N LEU A 38 8.18 9.61 -7.98
CA LEU A 38 9.43 9.92 -7.30
C LEU A 38 10.68 9.55 -8.13
N GLY A 39 10.50 8.89 -9.29
CA GLY A 39 11.57 8.56 -10.23
C GLY A 39 12.14 7.16 -10.10
N HIS A 40 11.46 6.27 -9.36
CA HIS A 40 11.89 4.87 -9.23
C HIS A 40 11.44 4.01 -10.41
N ASP A 41 12.24 2.98 -10.74
CA ASP A 41 11.88 1.90 -11.66
C ASP A 41 10.96 0.91 -10.92
N VAL A 42 9.67 0.97 -11.24
CA VAL A 42 8.62 0.19 -10.57
C VAL A 42 7.99 -0.78 -11.55
N GLN A 43 7.85 -2.04 -11.14
CA GLN A 43 7.05 -3.05 -11.83
C GLN A 43 5.83 -3.41 -11.00
N PHE A 44 4.65 -3.25 -11.58
CA PHE A 44 3.39 -3.61 -10.93
C PHE A 44 3.00 -5.05 -11.27
N ILE A 45 2.66 -5.84 -10.25
CA ILE A 45 2.33 -7.26 -10.37
C ILE A 45 0.88 -7.45 -9.96
N ASP A 46 0.02 -7.65 -10.95
CA ASP A 46 -1.42 -7.89 -10.78
C ASP A 46 -1.99 -8.55 -12.05
N GLY A 47 -3.11 -9.22 -11.93
CA GLY A 47 -3.96 -9.58 -13.05
C GLY A 47 -4.84 -8.40 -13.44
N ILE A 48 -4.58 -7.73 -14.55
CA ILE A 48 -5.35 -6.56 -15.01
C ILE A 48 -6.26 -6.96 -16.17
N SER A 49 -7.56 -6.69 -16.03
CA SER A 49 -8.56 -7.01 -17.05
C SER A 49 -8.31 -6.36 -18.42
N THR A 50 -8.76 -7.02 -19.48
CA THR A 50 -8.82 -6.45 -20.85
C THR A 50 -10.09 -5.66 -21.11
N ASP A 51 -11.02 -5.55 -20.14
CA ASP A 51 -12.24 -4.77 -20.24
C ASP A 51 -11.97 -3.24 -20.26
N ALA A 52 -13.03 -2.43 -20.34
CA ALA A 52 -12.92 -0.97 -20.41
C ALA A 52 -12.28 -0.37 -19.13
N TYR A 53 -12.59 -0.92 -17.96
CA TYR A 53 -12.04 -0.48 -16.68
C TYR A 53 -10.57 -0.87 -16.54
N GLY A 54 -10.19 -2.10 -16.89
CA GLY A 54 -8.81 -2.54 -16.89
C GLY A 54 -7.93 -1.76 -17.87
N LYS A 55 -8.46 -1.41 -19.06
CA LYS A 55 -7.77 -0.51 -20.00
C LYS A 55 -7.55 0.88 -19.41
N SER A 56 -8.54 1.43 -18.69
CA SER A 56 -8.40 2.71 -18.00
C SER A 56 -7.34 2.65 -16.90
N ALA A 57 -7.34 1.59 -16.08
CA ALA A 57 -6.35 1.35 -15.04
C ALA A 57 -4.93 1.27 -15.60
N ARG A 58 -4.72 0.48 -16.67
CA ARG A 58 -3.42 0.40 -17.37
C ARG A 58 -2.96 1.75 -17.89
N ALA A 59 -3.85 2.50 -18.55
CA ALA A 59 -3.51 3.80 -19.11
C ALA A 59 -3.09 4.80 -18.02
N GLU A 60 -3.73 4.74 -16.83
CA GLU A 60 -3.38 5.59 -15.71
C GLU A 60 -2.02 5.21 -15.12
N LEU A 61 -1.76 3.92 -14.86
CA LEU A 61 -0.49 3.43 -14.34
C LEU A 61 0.68 3.78 -15.26
N VAL A 62 0.54 3.53 -16.57
CA VAL A 62 1.56 3.85 -17.58
C VAL A 62 1.80 5.37 -17.68
N ARG A 63 0.74 6.19 -17.62
CA ARG A 63 0.87 7.66 -17.62
C ARG A 63 1.69 8.16 -16.44
N ASP A 64 1.61 7.50 -15.28
CA ASP A 64 2.39 7.82 -14.09
C ASP A 64 3.79 7.17 -14.08
N GLY A 65 4.15 6.41 -15.12
CA GLY A 65 5.47 5.80 -15.31
C GLY A 65 5.63 4.40 -14.70
N VAL A 66 4.53 3.78 -14.26
CA VAL A 66 4.57 2.41 -13.71
C VAL A 66 4.79 1.39 -14.84
N GLY A 67 5.81 0.53 -14.69
CA GLY A 67 6.05 -0.61 -15.56
C GLY A 67 5.01 -1.71 -15.36
N LEU A 68 4.54 -2.29 -16.45
CA LEU A 68 3.52 -3.35 -16.45
C LEU A 68 4.01 -4.64 -17.14
N ASP A 69 5.33 -4.81 -17.30
CA ASP A 69 5.91 -5.99 -17.96
C ASP A 69 5.69 -7.27 -17.15
N LEU A 70 5.46 -7.15 -15.85
CA LEU A 70 5.15 -8.25 -14.93
C LEU A 70 3.65 -8.38 -14.61
N ALA A 71 2.79 -7.55 -15.20
CA ALA A 71 1.35 -7.63 -15.03
C ALA A 71 0.72 -8.56 -16.06
N LEU A 72 -0.20 -9.43 -15.61
CA LEU A 72 -0.95 -10.34 -16.49
C LEU A 72 -2.10 -9.60 -17.17
N ASN A 73 -2.28 -9.82 -18.49
CA ASN A 73 -3.54 -9.49 -19.18
C ASN A 73 -4.56 -10.59 -18.90
N SER A 74 -5.70 -10.24 -18.32
CA SER A 74 -6.75 -11.19 -17.94
C SER A 74 -8.06 -10.87 -18.66
N ASP A 75 -8.78 -11.90 -19.09
CA ASP A 75 -10.13 -11.75 -19.64
C ASP A 75 -11.22 -11.78 -18.56
N LEU A 76 -10.85 -11.99 -17.28
CA LEU A 76 -11.75 -11.84 -16.16
C LEU A 76 -12.10 -10.36 -15.94
N PRO A 77 -13.29 -10.03 -15.40
CA PRO A 77 -13.70 -8.64 -15.18
C PRO A 77 -12.79 -7.90 -14.19
N THR A 78 -12.75 -6.57 -14.32
CA THR A 78 -12.06 -5.71 -13.35
C THR A 78 -12.77 -5.75 -11.99
N CYS A 79 -12.02 -5.80 -10.90
CA CYS A 79 -12.52 -5.58 -9.55
C CYS A 79 -13.06 -4.15 -9.42
N THR A 80 -14.24 -3.99 -8.80
CA THR A 80 -14.83 -2.67 -8.55
C THR A 80 -15.25 -2.53 -7.08
N ALA A 81 -15.13 -1.31 -6.55
CA ALA A 81 -15.66 -0.91 -5.26
C ALA A 81 -16.75 0.15 -5.48
N THR A 82 -18.01 -0.21 -5.25
CA THR A 82 -19.12 0.71 -5.35
C THR A 82 -19.26 1.50 -4.06
N VAL A 83 -19.08 2.82 -4.15
CA VAL A 83 -19.23 3.72 -3.01
C VAL A 83 -20.66 4.26 -2.96
N SER A 84 -21.27 4.19 -1.79
CA SER A 84 -22.58 4.76 -1.50
C SER A 84 -22.50 5.58 -0.20
N LEU A 85 -23.20 6.71 -0.16
CA LEU A 85 -23.32 7.51 1.06
C LEU A 85 -24.51 7.01 1.89
N ARG A 86 -24.27 6.76 3.16
CA ARG A 86 -25.33 6.45 4.13
C ARG A 86 -26.06 7.72 4.55
N SER A 87 -27.21 7.57 5.20
CA SER A 87 -28.03 8.69 5.70
C SER A 87 -27.29 9.58 6.72
N ASP A 88 -26.28 9.06 7.40
CA ASP A 88 -25.40 9.79 8.33
C ASP A 88 -24.21 10.47 7.64
N GLY A 89 -24.12 10.38 6.30
CA GLY A 89 -23.02 10.94 5.50
C GLY A 89 -21.78 10.05 5.42
N SER A 90 -21.73 8.91 6.12
CA SER A 90 -20.63 7.97 6.03
C SER A 90 -20.63 7.21 4.71
N ALA A 91 -19.44 6.87 4.18
CA ALA A 91 -19.31 6.04 3.00
C ALA A 91 -19.51 4.55 3.35
N SER A 92 -20.20 3.82 2.48
CA SER A 92 -20.23 2.36 2.47
C SER A 92 -19.67 1.85 1.15
N TYR A 93 -18.97 0.72 1.21
CA TYR A 93 -18.31 0.10 0.06
C TYR A 93 -18.91 -1.27 -0.20
N GLU A 94 -19.22 -1.54 -1.46
CA GLU A 94 -19.63 -2.86 -1.94
C GLU A 94 -18.61 -3.30 -3.00
N PHE A 95 -17.89 -4.38 -2.74
CA PHE A 95 -16.82 -4.86 -3.59
C PHE A 95 -17.30 -6.00 -4.50
N LEU A 96 -17.05 -5.89 -5.81
CA LEU A 96 -17.10 -7.01 -6.74
C LEU A 96 -15.71 -7.66 -6.78
N ILE A 97 -15.52 -8.75 -6.02
CA ILE A 97 -14.24 -9.43 -5.84
C ILE A 97 -14.21 -10.75 -6.59
N ASN A 98 -15.23 -11.58 -6.40
CA ASN A 98 -15.24 -12.95 -6.88
C ASN A 98 -15.18 -13.03 -8.41
N GLY A 99 -14.25 -13.82 -8.92
CA GLY A 99 -14.08 -14.03 -10.35
C GLY A 99 -13.51 -12.83 -11.10
N THR A 100 -12.86 -11.91 -10.41
CA THR A 100 -12.18 -10.76 -11.03
C THR A 100 -10.70 -11.03 -11.28
N ALA A 101 -10.10 -10.26 -12.18
CA ALA A 101 -8.73 -10.45 -12.64
C ALA A 101 -7.69 -10.36 -11.52
N THR A 102 -7.83 -9.37 -10.66
CA THR A 102 -6.91 -9.04 -9.57
C THR A 102 -6.71 -10.17 -8.54
N PHE A 103 -7.71 -11.00 -8.30
CA PHE A 103 -7.61 -12.07 -7.28
C PHE A 103 -7.37 -13.46 -7.87
N ALA A 104 -7.08 -13.54 -9.18
CA ALA A 104 -6.83 -14.80 -9.90
C ALA A 104 -5.31 -15.07 -10.03
N PHE A 105 -4.57 -14.97 -8.93
CA PHE A 105 -3.14 -15.27 -8.91
C PHE A 105 -2.88 -16.76 -9.12
N ASP A 106 -1.85 -17.06 -9.93
CA ASP A 106 -1.38 -18.41 -10.22
C ASP A 106 0.14 -18.41 -10.42
N ASN A 107 0.80 -19.46 -9.94
CA ASN A 107 2.26 -19.59 -10.00
C ASN A 107 2.82 -19.61 -11.43
N SER A 108 2.00 -19.87 -12.45
CA SER A 108 2.45 -19.98 -13.84
C SER A 108 2.90 -18.65 -14.43
N TRP A 109 2.47 -17.52 -13.86
CA TRP A 109 2.79 -16.20 -14.39
C TRP A 109 3.47 -15.26 -13.36
N LEU A 110 3.47 -15.61 -12.08
CA LEU A 110 4.20 -14.82 -11.06
C LEU A 110 5.70 -14.81 -11.40
N PRO A 111 6.36 -13.63 -11.33
CA PRO A 111 7.76 -13.50 -11.72
C PRO A 111 8.69 -14.26 -10.76
N ASP A 112 9.70 -14.91 -11.34
CA ASP A 112 10.73 -15.63 -10.61
C ASP A 112 11.72 -14.64 -9.94
N PRO A 113 11.80 -14.58 -8.59
CA PRO A 113 12.65 -13.61 -7.90
C PRO A 113 14.15 -13.88 -8.12
N GLU A 114 14.57 -15.13 -8.35
CA GLU A 114 15.96 -15.45 -8.63
C GLU A 114 16.41 -14.85 -9.98
N ARG A 115 15.53 -14.92 -10.97
CA ARG A 115 15.78 -14.39 -12.32
C ARG A 115 15.78 -12.87 -12.37
N TYR A 116 14.76 -12.24 -11.77
CA TYR A 116 14.52 -10.80 -11.89
C TYR A 116 15.21 -9.96 -10.82
N LYS A 117 15.50 -10.53 -9.65
CA LYS A 117 16.21 -9.90 -8.51
C LYS A 117 15.62 -8.55 -8.14
N PRO A 118 14.40 -8.49 -7.60
CA PRO A 118 13.82 -7.22 -7.16
C PRO A 118 14.67 -6.57 -6.06
N GLU A 119 14.60 -5.24 -5.97
CA GLU A 119 15.22 -4.50 -4.86
C GLU A 119 14.41 -4.63 -3.56
N VAL A 120 13.09 -4.66 -3.71
CA VAL A 120 12.12 -4.78 -2.62
C VAL A 120 10.79 -5.26 -3.21
N LEU A 121 10.01 -5.99 -2.43
CA LEU A 121 8.61 -6.28 -2.70
C LEU A 121 7.73 -5.48 -1.74
N GLN A 122 6.91 -4.56 -2.27
CA GLN A 122 5.78 -4.01 -1.52
C GLN A 122 4.54 -4.84 -1.84
N ILE A 123 3.83 -5.29 -0.81
CA ILE A 123 2.61 -6.10 -0.94
C ILE A 123 1.65 -5.78 0.22
N GLY A 124 0.36 -5.98 -0.01
CA GLY A 124 -0.61 -5.79 1.07
C GLY A 124 -2.04 -5.73 0.58
N THR A 125 -2.90 -5.27 1.45
CA THR A 125 -4.32 -5.04 1.22
C THR A 125 -5.10 -6.31 0.84
N LEU A 126 -6.11 -6.23 -0.03
CA LEU A 126 -7.07 -7.30 -0.30
C LEU A 126 -6.46 -8.58 -0.89
N VAL A 127 -5.41 -8.45 -1.71
CA VAL A 127 -4.79 -9.63 -2.35
C VAL A 127 -4.13 -10.58 -1.34
N THR A 128 -3.83 -10.09 -0.13
CA THR A 128 -3.22 -10.90 0.93
C THR A 128 -4.22 -11.73 1.74
N ILE A 129 -5.53 -11.52 1.52
CA ILE A 129 -6.61 -12.16 2.29
C ILE A 129 -7.68 -12.83 1.41
N ILE A 130 -7.74 -12.52 0.11
CA ILE A 130 -8.76 -13.07 -0.79
C ILE A 130 -8.26 -14.35 -1.44
N GLU A 131 -8.90 -15.47 -1.06
CA GLU A 131 -8.59 -16.79 -1.61
C GLU A 131 -9.24 -17.02 -2.99
N PRO A 132 -8.65 -17.88 -3.86
CA PRO A 132 -7.44 -18.68 -3.62
C PRO A 132 -6.11 -17.93 -3.88
N GLY A 133 -6.17 -16.70 -4.38
CA GLY A 133 -4.99 -15.92 -4.76
C GLY A 133 -4.06 -15.62 -3.58
N ALA A 134 -4.61 -15.39 -2.38
CA ALA A 134 -3.83 -15.05 -1.19
C ALA A 134 -2.83 -16.15 -0.82
N SER A 135 -3.25 -17.42 -0.84
CA SER A 135 -2.36 -18.56 -0.57
C SER A 135 -1.25 -18.69 -1.62
N VAL A 136 -1.57 -18.50 -2.90
CA VAL A 136 -0.58 -18.53 -3.99
C VAL A 136 0.45 -17.40 -3.82
N LEU A 137 -0.03 -16.20 -3.51
CA LEU A 137 0.84 -15.03 -3.28
C LEU A 137 1.73 -15.21 -2.04
N TYR A 138 1.20 -15.79 -0.97
CA TYR A 138 1.99 -16.05 0.23
C TYR A 138 3.17 -16.97 -0.06
N ASP A 139 2.92 -18.11 -0.73
CA ASP A 139 3.97 -19.08 -1.08
C ASP A 139 5.01 -18.46 -2.04
N TRP A 140 4.59 -17.61 -2.96
CA TRP A 140 5.47 -16.85 -3.82
C TRP A 140 6.26 -15.79 -3.05
N ALA A 141 5.64 -15.04 -2.16
CA ALA A 141 6.30 -14.01 -1.36
C ALA A 141 7.34 -14.61 -0.38
N VAL A 142 7.11 -15.80 0.14
CA VAL A 142 8.14 -16.54 0.91
C VAL A 142 9.40 -16.75 0.08
N LYS A 143 9.28 -17.12 -1.21
CA LYS A 143 10.43 -17.23 -2.11
C LYS A 143 11.08 -15.87 -2.36
N VAL A 144 10.27 -14.81 -2.56
CA VAL A 144 10.80 -13.44 -2.74
C VAL A 144 11.60 -12.98 -1.53
N SER A 145 11.18 -13.34 -0.31
CA SER A 145 11.86 -12.93 0.93
C SER A 145 13.29 -13.47 1.07
N GLU A 146 13.67 -14.50 0.30
CA GLU A 146 15.03 -15.01 0.23
C GLU A 146 15.97 -14.10 -0.60
N PHE A 147 15.41 -13.22 -1.44
CA PHE A 147 16.15 -12.37 -2.38
C PHE A 147 16.01 -10.88 -2.10
N ALA A 148 14.90 -10.46 -1.54
CA ALA A 148 14.56 -9.04 -1.33
C ALA A 148 13.72 -8.83 -0.06
N PRO A 149 13.87 -7.70 0.64
CA PRO A 149 13.01 -7.35 1.75
C PRO A 149 11.56 -7.17 1.31
N ILE A 150 10.62 -7.56 2.19
CA ILE A 150 9.19 -7.36 2.00
C ILE A 150 8.73 -6.18 2.85
N VAL A 151 8.05 -5.23 2.23
CA VAL A 151 7.31 -4.14 2.88
C VAL A 151 5.82 -4.48 2.80
N PHE A 152 5.21 -4.77 3.93
CA PHE A 152 3.82 -5.20 4.04
C PHE A 152 2.92 -4.07 4.56
N ASP A 153 1.83 -3.79 3.85
CA ASP A 153 0.77 -2.87 4.25
C ASP A 153 -0.56 -3.61 4.35
N PRO A 154 -1.00 -4.08 5.52
CA PRO A 154 -2.23 -4.84 5.66
C PRO A 154 -3.48 -4.05 5.24
N ASN A 155 -3.51 -2.74 5.50
CA ASN A 155 -4.57 -1.82 5.07
C ASN A 155 -5.99 -2.42 5.22
N ILE A 156 -6.38 -2.67 6.45
CA ILE A 156 -7.51 -3.52 6.85
C ILE A 156 -8.86 -3.05 6.29
N ARG A 157 -9.63 -3.99 5.75
CA ARG A 157 -10.98 -3.74 5.21
C ARG A 157 -12.01 -4.70 5.84
N PRO A 158 -12.57 -4.38 7.02
CA PRO A 158 -13.53 -5.24 7.71
C PRO A 158 -14.78 -5.56 6.90
N SER A 159 -15.15 -4.69 5.95
CA SER A 159 -16.28 -4.93 5.04
C SER A 159 -16.07 -6.10 4.09
N VAL A 160 -14.79 -6.45 3.79
CA VAL A 160 -14.43 -7.57 2.91
C VAL A 160 -14.27 -8.87 3.68
N MET A 161 -13.64 -8.81 4.86
CA MET A 161 -13.50 -9.94 5.78
C MET A 161 -13.98 -9.52 7.18
N PRO A 162 -15.27 -9.72 7.50
CA PRO A 162 -15.85 -9.33 8.79
C PRO A 162 -15.35 -10.14 9.99
N ASP A 163 -14.86 -11.36 9.76
CA ASP A 163 -14.21 -12.19 10.80
C ASP A 163 -12.81 -11.63 11.10
N LEU A 164 -12.75 -10.71 12.04
CA LEU A 164 -11.52 -10.02 12.43
C LEU A 164 -10.50 -10.95 13.12
N ILE A 165 -10.93 -12.08 13.68
CA ILE A 165 -10.01 -13.07 14.24
C ILE A 165 -9.26 -13.75 13.09
N LYS A 166 -10.01 -14.25 12.10
CA LYS A 166 -9.41 -14.83 10.89
C LYS A 166 -8.55 -13.80 10.14
N TYR A 167 -9.02 -12.56 10.03
CA TYR A 167 -8.24 -11.48 9.39
C TYR A 167 -6.91 -11.27 10.08
N ARG A 168 -6.92 -11.18 11.42
CA ARG A 168 -5.69 -11.05 12.20
C ARG A 168 -4.75 -12.23 11.97
N ASP A 169 -5.26 -13.46 11.96
CA ASP A 169 -4.45 -14.66 11.72
C ASP A 169 -3.77 -14.61 10.35
N GLU A 170 -4.45 -14.14 9.29
CA GLU A 170 -3.84 -13.93 7.98
C GLU A 170 -2.77 -12.83 8.01
N VAL A 171 -3.04 -11.68 8.63
CA VAL A 171 -2.06 -10.59 8.79
C VAL A 171 -0.83 -11.07 9.56
N GLU A 172 -1.01 -11.86 10.61
CA GLU A 172 0.10 -12.43 11.39
C GLU A 172 0.99 -13.40 10.59
N LYS A 173 0.45 -14.08 9.57
CA LYS A 173 1.28 -14.88 8.65
C LYS A 173 2.19 -13.97 7.82
N TRP A 174 1.65 -12.89 7.25
CA TRP A 174 2.41 -11.95 6.44
C TRP A 174 3.48 -11.21 7.25
N ILE A 175 3.19 -10.84 8.51
CA ILE A 175 4.15 -10.22 9.42
C ILE A 175 5.41 -11.09 9.56
N LYS A 176 5.28 -12.41 9.64
CA LYS A 176 6.42 -13.34 9.84
C LYS A 176 7.44 -13.33 8.71
N ILE A 177 7.03 -12.99 7.49
CA ILE A 177 7.92 -12.95 6.32
C ILE A 177 8.31 -11.53 5.93
N SER A 178 7.81 -10.52 6.64
CA SER A 178 7.99 -9.11 6.31
C SER A 178 9.18 -8.50 7.04
N SER A 179 9.98 -7.74 6.33
CA SER A 179 11.07 -6.94 6.90
C SER A 179 10.56 -5.61 7.47
N VAL A 180 9.53 -5.04 6.83
CA VAL A 180 8.89 -3.79 7.23
C VAL A 180 7.38 -3.98 7.23
N VAL A 181 6.70 -3.45 8.24
CA VAL A 181 5.23 -3.41 8.30
C VAL A 181 4.76 -1.98 8.47
N LYS A 182 3.80 -1.55 7.65
CA LYS A 182 3.13 -0.26 7.81
C LYS A 182 1.68 -0.48 8.22
N PHE A 183 1.29 0.04 9.36
CA PHE A 183 -0.09 0.10 9.84
C PHE A 183 -0.63 1.53 9.81
N SER A 184 -1.94 1.68 9.84
CA SER A 184 -2.61 2.83 10.41
C SER A 184 -3.04 2.55 11.86
N GLU A 185 -3.32 3.60 12.65
CA GLU A 185 -3.98 3.42 13.98
C GLU A 185 -5.30 2.67 13.82
N ASP A 186 -6.05 2.92 12.75
CA ASP A 186 -7.32 2.25 12.48
C ASP A 186 -7.13 0.75 12.20
N ASP A 187 -6.07 0.35 11.49
CA ASP A 187 -5.75 -1.06 11.27
C ASP A 187 -5.49 -1.77 12.59
N ILE A 188 -4.69 -1.16 13.47
CA ILE A 188 -4.37 -1.72 14.79
C ILE A 188 -5.63 -1.78 15.64
N ALA A 189 -6.43 -0.71 15.70
CA ALA A 189 -7.67 -0.69 16.45
C ALA A 189 -8.67 -1.76 15.99
N ALA A 190 -8.71 -2.07 14.69
CA ALA A 190 -9.58 -3.11 14.14
C ALA A 190 -9.10 -4.52 14.52
N LEU A 191 -7.80 -4.81 14.42
CA LEU A 191 -7.28 -6.16 14.66
C LEU A 191 -6.94 -6.43 16.13
N TYR A 192 -6.53 -5.42 16.88
CA TYR A 192 -6.05 -5.50 18.25
C TYR A 192 -6.79 -4.47 19.14
N PRO A 193 -8.11 -4.62 19.33
CA PRO A 193 -8.91 -3.65 20.06
C PRO A 193 -8.41 -3.48 21.51
N ASN A 194 -8.27 -2.22 21.93
CA ASN A 194 -7.76 -1.80 23.23
C ASN A 194 -6.26 -2.02 23.50
N GLU A 195 -5.48 -2.43 22.47
CA GLU A 195 -4.03 -2.55 22.60
C GLU A 195 -3.34 -1.23 22.24
N ASP A 196 -2.19 -0.98 22.87
CA ASP A 196 -1.34 0.17 22.53
C ASP A 196 -0.67 -0.05 21.15
N PRO A 197 -0.82 0.89 20.20
CA PRO A 197 -0.21 0.75 18.88
C PRO A 197 1.31 0.55 18.90
N VAL A 198 2.02 1.23 19.82
CA VAL A 198 3.48 1.06 19.99
C VAL A 198 3.79 -0.31 20.59
N GLY A 199 2.93 -0.81 21.49
CA GLY A 199 3.02 -2.16 22.04
C GLY A 199 2.92 -3.23 20.95
N ILE A 200 1.93 -3.13 20.06
CA ILE A 200 1.77 -4.05 18.90
C ILE A 200 2.99 -3.97 17.97
N ALA A 201 3.49 -2.75 17.67
CA ALA A 201 4.69 -2.60 16.85
C ALA A 201 5.91 -3.29 17.48
N LYS A 202 6.11 -3.19 18.79
CA LYS A 202 7.20 -3.89 19.51
C LYS A 202 7.07 -5.41 19.42
N VAL A 203 5.85 -5.94 19.54
CA VAL A 203 5.59 -7.38 19.31
C VAL A 203 5.97 -7.80 17.89
N CYS A 204 5.71 -6.98 16.87
CA CYS A 204 6.17 -7.26 15.50
C CYS A 204 7.70 -7.27 15.40
N ILE A 205 8.40 -6.34 16.07
CA ILE A 205 9.88 -6.33 16.13
C ILE A 205 10.41 -7.62 16.78
N GLU A 206 9.82 -8.06 17.89
CA GLU A 206 10.18 -9.32 18.56
C GLU A 206 9.97 -10.55 17.66
N LYS A 207 9.05 -10.48 16.69
CA LYS A 207 8.80 -11.52 15.68
C LYS A 207 9.76 -11.48 14.49
N GLY A 208 10.69 -10.51 14.43
CA GLY A 208 11.71 -10.40 13.39
C GLY A 208 11.50 -9.27 12.37
N VAL A 209 10.40 -8.52 12.46
CA VAL A 209 10.23 -7.29 11.67
C VAL A 209 11.30 -6.27 12.08
N GLN A 210 11.94 -5.61 11.11
CA GLN A 210 13.03 -4.67 11.39
C GLN A 210 12.54 -3.23 11.60
N LEU A 211 11.43 -2.88 10.98
CA LEU A 211 10.82 -1.54 11.07
C LEU A 211 9.29 -1.67 11.01
N VAL A 212 8.61 -1.07 11.98
CA VAL A 212 7.15 -0.87 11.93
C VAL A 212 6.86 0.62 11.85
N VAL A 213 6.04 1.03 10.87
CA VAL A 213 5.58 2.42 10.72
C VAL A 213 4.08 2.48 10.97
N ILE A 214 3.64 3.42 11.81
CA ILE A 214 2.23 3.64 12.14
C ILE A 214 1.83 5.03 11.68
N THR A 215 0.83 5.11 10.79
CA THR A 215 0.23 6.38 10.37
C THR A 215 -0.89 6.76 11.33
N ARG A 216 -0.93 8.05 11.74
CA ARG A 216 -1.88 8.60 12.72
C ARG A 216 -2.67 9.80 12.17
N GLY A 217 -2.94 9.78 10.87
CA GLY A 217 -3.61 10.88 10.19
C GLY A 217 -2.96 12.24 10.48
N ALA A 218 -3.72 13.19 10.97
CA ALA A 218 -3.24 14.54 11.32
C ALA A 218 -2.19 14.56 12.46
N ASN A 219 -2.11 13.49 13.26
CA ASN A 219 -1.15 13.37 14.36
C ASN A 219 0.25 12.94 13.90
N GLY A 220 0.43 12.62 12.61
CA GLY A 220 1.73 12.29 12.02
C GLY A 220 2.06 10.80 12.01
N LEU A 221 3.31 10.47 12.28
CA LEU A 221 3.83 9.12 12.11
C LEU A 221 4.63 8.68 13.34
N ILE A 222 4.54 7.39 13.66
CA ILE A 222 5.44 6.71 14.61
C ILE A 222 6.19 5.62 13.82
N ALA A 223 7.46 5.44 14.11
CA ALA A 223 8.23 4.27 13.69
C ALA A 223 8.86 3.59 14.89
N VAL A 224 8.87 2.26 14.87
CA VAL A 224 9.46 1.41 15.90
C VAL A 224 10.49 0.50 15.26
N THR A 225 11.69 0.46 15.84
CA THR A 225 12.79 -0.45 15.51
C THR A 225 13.32 -1.09 16.79
N ALA A 226 14.29 -1.97 16.68
CA ALA A 226 15.01 -2.51 17.85
C ALA A 226 15.73 -1.41 18.66
N ASP A 227 16.13 -0.30 18.02
CA ASP A 227 16.81 0.83 18.68
C ASP A 227 15.85 1.75 19.41
N GLY A 228 14.55 1.62 19.23
CA GLY A 228 13.53 2.41 19.92
C GLY A 228 12.45 3.00 19.03
N VAL A 229 11.84 4.08 19.50
CA VAL A 229 10.69 4.74 18.89
C VAL A 229 11.09 6.11 18.35
N VAL A 230 10.71 6.40 17.11
CA VAL A 230 10.85 7.73 16.49
C VAL A 230 9.47 8.23 16.14
N GLU A 231 9.17 9.47 16.49
CA GLU A 231 7.89 10.12 16.23
C GLU A 231 8.11 11.44 15.48
N VAL A 232 7.23 11.72 14.50
CA VAL A 232 7.16 13.00 13.80
C VAL A 232 5.72 13.51 13.77
N PRO A 233 5.50 14.83 13.93
CA PRO A 233 4.16 15.41 13.84
C PRO A 233 3.64 15.38 12.41
N GLY A 234 2.31 15.46 12.27
CA GLY A 234 1.67 15.68 10.98
C GLY A 234 1.94 17.08 10.43
N ILE A 235 1.94 17.21 9.12
CA ILE A 235 2.07 18.49 8.42
C ILE A 235 0.70 19.09 8.22
N LYS A 236 0.49 20.31 8.67
CA LYS A 236 -0.78 21.03 8.51
C LYS A 236 -1.00 21.43 7.06
N VAL A 237 -2.14 21.06 6.49
CA VAL A 237 -2.53 21.37 5.12
C VAL A 237 -4.05 21.56 5.05
N ALA A 238 -4.52 22.31 4.05
CA ALA A 238 -5.94 22.33 3.70
C ALA A 238 -6.31 20.99 3.06
N VAL A 239 -6.99 20.13 3.81
CA VAL A 239 -7.37 18.79 3.35
C VAL A 239 -8.49 18.88 2.33
N VAL A 240 -8.26 18.32 1.14
CA VAL A 240 -9.24 18.15 0.06
C VAL A 240 -9.75 16.70 0.06
N ASP A 241 -8.81 15.71 0.16
CA ASP A 241 -9.13 14.29 0.17
C ASP A 241 -8.02 13.56 0.94
N THR A 242 -8.32 12.47 1.62
CA THR A 242 -7.34 11.66 2.34
C THR A 242 -6.94 10.37 1.62
N VAL A 243 -7.58 10.08 0.48
CA VAL A 243 -7.32 8.89 -0.33
C VAL A 243 -5.87 8.87 -0.84
N GLY A 244 -5.18 7.75 -0.65
CA GLY A 244 -3.80 7.57 -1.10
C GLY A 244 -2.72 8.17 -0.19
N ALA A 245 -3.08 8.87 0.90
CA ALA A 245 -2.10 9.42 1.84
C ALA A 245 -1.24 8.33 2.51
N GLY A 246 -1.89 7.26 2.99
CA GLY A 246 -1.23 6.08 3.55
C GLY A 246 -0.34 5.36 2.53
N ASP A 247 -0.81 5.24 1.29
CA ASP A 247 -0.08 4.63 0.19
C ASP A 247 1.16 5.46 -0.17
N THR A 248 1.05 6.79 -0.12
CA THR A 248 2.18 7.72 -0.30
C THR A 248 3.22 7.58 0.82
N VAL A 249 2.79 7.42 2.09
CA VAL A 249 3.73 7.08 3.19
C VAL A 249 4.43 5.75 2.88
N GLY A 250 3.69 4.71 2.49
CA GLY A 250 4.24 3.42 2.11
C GLY A 250 5.31 3.54 1.02
N ALA A 251 5.06 4.36 0.00
CA ALA A 251 6.02 4.62 -1.08
C ALA A 251 7.34 5.25 -0.57
N ILE A 252 7.27 6.25 0.31
CA ILE A 252 8.48 6.86 0.90
C ILE A 252 9.25 5.85 1.77
N ILE A 253 8.56 4.95 2.47
CA ILE A 253 9.21 3.88 3.25
C ILE A 253 9.91 2.89 2.30
N VAL A 254 9.27 2.48 1.21
CA VAL A 254 9.88 1.63 0.18
C VAL A 254 11.11 2.32 -0.44
N GLU A 255 11.01 3.60 -0.82
CA GLU A 255 12.15 4.42 -1.28
C GLU A 255 13.31 4.39 -0.28
N ALA A 256 13.03 4.58 1.01
CA ALA A 256 14.05 4.58 2.05
C ALA A 256 14.72 3.19 2.22
N VAL A 257 13.94 2.12 2.12
CA VAL A 257 14.46 0.73 2.16
C VAL A 257 15.45 0.50 1.03
N THR A 258 15.16 0.97 -0.19
CA THR A 258 16.05 0.78 -1.36
C THR A 258 17.27 1.68 -1.31
N GLN A 259 17.12 2.95 -0.93
CA GLN A 259 18.22 3.95 -0.99
C GLN A 259 19.13 3.91 0.22
N VAL A 260 18.61 3.66 1.40
CA VAL A 260 19.32 3.73 2.68
C VAL A 260 19.64 2.34 3.23
N GLY A 261 18.76 1.37 2.96
CA GLY A 261 18.80 0.05 3.59
C GLY A 261 18.19 0.05 4.99
N ILE A 262 17.42 -1.00 5.31
CA ILE A 262 16.59 -1.05 6.54
C ILE A 262 17.43 -0.87 7.80
N LEU A 263 18.61 -1.50 7.87
CA LEU A 263 19.50 -1.46 9.06
C LEU A 263 20.04 -0.07 9.36
N ASN A 264 20.03 0.84 8.37
CA ASN A 264 20.48 2.22 8.53
C ASN A 264 19.32 3.19 8.84
N LEU A 265 18.08 2.69 8.85
CA LEU A 265 16.88 3.48 9.16
C LEU A 265 16.70 3.58 10.69
N THR A 266 17.59 4.31 11.34
CA THR A 266 17.60 4.52 12.80
C THR A 266 17.79 6.01 13.16
N GLY A 267 17.44 6.40 14.38
CA GLY A 267 17.72 7.71 14.94
C GLY A 267 17.30 8.88 14.05
N SER A 268 18.25 9.78 13.76
CA SER A 268 18.00 10.98 12.93
C SER A 268 17.64 10.64 11.49
N LYS A 269 18.24 9.59 10.91
CA LYS A 269 17.95 9.19 9.54
C LYS A 269 16.52 8.70 9.38
N LEU A 270 16.03 7.89 10.32
CA LEU A 270 14.64 7.47 10.33
C LEU A 270 13.69 8.67 10.51
N ARG A 271 14.05 9.63 11.37
CA ARG A 271 13.27 10.87 11.56
C ARG A 271 13.16 11.68 10.26
N GLU A 272 14.26 11.82 9.50
CA GLU A 272 14.26 12.49 8.19
C GLU A 272 13.31 11.80 7.20
N VAL A 273 13.35 10.46 7.14
CA VAL A 273 12.47 9.66 6.28
C VAL A 273 11.00 9.84 6.68
N LEU A 274 10.68 9.76 7.98
CA LEU A 274 9.31 9.97 8.44
C LEU A 274 8.82 11.40 8.17
N HIS A 275 9.67 12.41 8.33
CA HIS A 275 9.31 13.79 8.00
C HIS A 275 9.03 13.92 6.49
N ARG A 276 9.89 13.37 5.64
CA ARG A 276 9.67 13.31 4.18
C ARG A 276 8.34 12.62 3.84
N ALA A 277 8.01 11.51 4.52
CA ALA A 277 6.75 10.80 4.34
C ALA A 277 5.54 11.65 4.78
N ALA A 278 5.64 12.37 5.90
CA ALA A 278 4.59 13.27 6.36
C ALA A 278 4.33 14.43 5.39
N VAL A 279 5.39 15.04 4.83
CA VAL A 279 5.27 16.09 3.81
C VAL A 279 4.64 15.54 2.52
N ALA A 280 5.07 14.37 2.05
CA ALA A 280 4.51 13.74 0.85
C ALA A 280 3.02 13.41 1.03
N ALA A 281 2.63 12.86 2.18
CA ALA A 281 1.23 12.57 2.52
C ALA A 281 0.39 13.85 2.59
N ALA A 282 0.91 14.95 3.16
CA ALA A 282 0.23 16.23 3.20
C ALA A 282 -0.03 16.80 1.80
N ILE A 283 0.92 16.68 0.87
CA ILE A 283 0.72 17.07 -0.54
C ILE A 283 -0.39 16.22 -1.16
N THR A 284 -0.41 14.91 -0.93
CA THR A 284 -1.48 14.02 -1.41
C THR A 284 -2.83 14.47 -0.85
N CYS A 285 -2.93 14.74 0.46
CA CYS A 285 -4.16 15.20 1.11
C CYS A 285 -4.67 16.54 0.59
N SER A 286 -3.83 17.39 0.00
CA SER A 286 -4.22 18.68 -0.58
C SER A 286 -4.86 18.59 -1.97
N ARG A 287 -5.03 17.37 -2.51
CA ARG A 287 -5.50 17.08 -3.86
C ARG A 287 -6.70 16.13 -3.84
N ALA A 288 -7.56 16.19 -4.84
CA ALA A 288 -8.66 15.25 -5.00
C ALA A 288 -8.14 13.90 -5.52
N GLY A 289 -8.56 12.81 -4.88
CA GLY A 289 -8.13 11.44 -5.18
C GLY A 289 -6.65 11.17 -4.84
N ALA A 290 -6.20 9.95 -5.12
CA ALA A 290 -4.82 9.52 -4.84
C ALA A 290 -3.84 10.16 -5.84
N GLN A 291 -3.44 11.41 -5.57
CA GLN A 291 -2.51 12.19 -6.38
C GLN A 291 -1.21 12.50 -5.63
N PRO A 292 -0.28 11.50 -5.49
CA PRO A 292 0.98 11.69 -4.80
C PRO A 292 1.86 12.71 -5.51
N PRO A 293 2.80 13.37 -4.78
CA PRO A 293 3.70 14.35 -5.36
C PRO A 293 4.67 13.72 -6.38
N ARG A 294 5.15 14.53 -7.30
CA ARG A 294 6.36 14.24 -8.08
C ARG A 294 7.61 14.60 -7.29
N ALA A 295 8.76 14.05 -7.68
CA ALA A 295 10.03 14.29 -6.97
C ALA A 295 10.35 15.76 -6.76
N PHE A 296 10.18 16.62 -7.78
CA PHE A 296 10.46 18.05 -7.68
C PHE A 296 9.50 18.77 -6.71
N GLU A 297 8.20 18.42 -6.71
CA GLU A 297 7.19 19.00 -5.82
C GLU A 297 7.52 18.69 -4.35
N LEU A 298 7.94 17.45 -4.09
CA LEU A 298 8.33 17.02 -2.75
C LEU A 298 9.62 17.72 -2.28
N THR A 299 10.60 17.86 -3.18
CA THR A 299 11.83 18.60 -2.87
C THR A 299 11.55 20.07 -2.50
N GLU A 300 10.76 20.78 -3.31
CA GLU A 300 10.37 22.16 -3.01
C GLU A 300 9.59 22.30 -1.70
N ALA A 301 8.72 21.31 -1.38
CA ALA A 301 7.96 21.34 -0.14
C ALA A 301 8.84 21.10 1.10
N LEU A 302 9.86 20.23 0.98
CA LEU A 302 10.82 19.98 2.07
C LEU A 302 11.73 21.19 2.35
N GLU A 303 12.05 22.00 1.35
CA GLU A 303 12.82 23.24 1.54
C GLU A 303 12.02 24.34 2.26
N ARG A 304 10.70 24.25 2.28
CA ARG A 304 9.80 25.25 2.92
C ARG A 304 9.39 24.87 4.35
N ASN A 305 9.55 23.61 4.73
CA ASN A 305 9.19 23.04 6.03
C ASN A 305 10.44 22.69 6.86
#